data_03e4e968377d91d25f581b226e64a52d
#
_entry.id   03e4e968377d91d25f581b226e64a52d
#
_cell.length_a   1.000
_cell.length_b   1.000
_cell.length_c   1.000
_cell.angle_alpha   90.00
_cell.angle_beta   90.00
_cell.angle_gamma   90.00
#
_symmetry.space_group_name_H-M   'P 1'
#
loop_
_entity.id
_entity.type
_entity.pdbx_description
1 polymer ?
#
loop_
_entity_poly.entity_id
_entity_poly.type
_entity_poly.pdbx_seq_one_letter_code
_entity_poly.pdbx_strand_id
1 'polypeptide(L)'
;MSELMEIQSHKGIYTVEFDDACIERLAEWDFDTTHFIVDRKVSQLYPEQLRTVLDAPSVLLLDALEKNKSLEILSDYVEFLVDKKIRRSHTLVAIGGGIMQDITSFLAATLLRGVEWLFFPTTLLSQADSCIGSKSSINCRGTKNILGTFTPPQKIYLLTLFLSTLEMSALKSGVGEMLKVHAIAGPHDFQSIATDYDDLFSNTEVMANRNPGREYLMELRAQTEQLSN
;
A
#
# COMPACT_ATOMS: atom_id res chain seq x y z
N MET A 1 16.14 -0.14 -13.67
CA MET A 1 15.98 1.34 -13.50
C MET A 1 14.69 1.54 -12.72
N SER A 2 14.74 2.28 -11.62
CA SER A 2 13.53 2.66 -10.87
C SER A 2 12.71 3.61 -11.75
N GLU A 3 11.41 3.35 -11.83
CA GLU A 3 10.48 4.24 -12.51
C GLU A 3 9.72 5.02 -11.45
N LEU A 4 9.69 6.35 -11.58
CA LEU A 4 9.05 7.26 -10.65
C LEU A 4 7.84 7.91 -11.33
N MET A 5 6.68 7.83 -10.68
CA MET A 5 5.45 8.50 -11.09
C MET A 5 5.07 9.56 -10.05
N GLU A 6 4.68 10.75 -10.48
CA GLU A 6 4.13 11.80 -9.63
C GLU A 6 2.62 11.84 -9.73
N ILE A 7 1.95 11.93 -8.59
CA ILE A 7 0.49 11.99 -8.51
C ILE A 7 0.07 13.26 -7.79
N GLN A 8 -0.77 14.05 -8.44
CA GLN A 8 -1.33 15.27 -7.85
C GLN A 8 -2.48 14.91 -6.92
N SER A 9 -2.41 15.36 -5.67
CA SER A 9 -3.49 15.25 -4.69
C SER A 9 -3.91 16.62 -4.15
N HIS A 10 -4.99 16.64 -3.37
CA HIS A 10 -5.44 17.84 -2.65
C HIS A 10 -4.45 18.33 -1.57
N LYS A 11 -3.48 17.50 -1.16
CA LYS A 11 -2.42 17.86 -0.19
C LYS A 11 -1.05 18.12 -0.85
N GLY A 12 -0.99 18.09 -2.17
CA GLY A 12 0.26 18.22 -2.92
C GLY A 12 0.60 16.99 -3.72
N ILE A 13 1.79 16.97 -4.26
CA ILE A 13 2.32 15.86 -5.05
C ILE A 13 2.84 14.78 -4.10
N TYR A 14 2.49 13.52 -4.39
CA TYR A 14 3.15 12.34 -3.82
C TYR A 14 3.68 11.45 -4.94
N THR A 15 4.58 10.54 -4.61
CA THR A 15 5.29 9.76 -5.62
C THR A 15 5.03 8.27 -5.50
N VAL A 16 5.05 7.58 -6.63
CA VAL A 16 5.03 6.10 -6.71
C VAL A 16 6.32 5.66 -7.38
N GLU A 17 7.07 4.80 -6.71
CA GLU A 17 8.31 4.22 -7.22
C GLU A 17 8.15 2.72 -7.46
N PHE A 18 8.50 2.26 -8.66
CA PHE A 18 8.56 0.85 -9.02
C PHE A 18 10.01 0.39 -8.94
N ASP A 19 10.36 -0.31 -7.85
CA ASP A 19 11.71 -0.79 -7.65
C ASP A 19 11.77 -1.90 -6.61
N ASP A 20 11.98 -3.13 -7.06
CA ASP A 20 12.13 -4.29 -6.16
C ASP A 20 13.38 -4.19 -5.26
N ALA A 21 14.41 -3.45 -5.68
CA ALA A 21 15.62 -3.24 -4.89
C ALA A 21 15.44 -2.22 -3.75
N CYS A 22 14.32 -1.49 -3.69
CA CYS A 22 14.12 -0.47 -2.65
C CYS A 22 14.06 -1.06 -1.24
N ILE A 23 13.67 -2.35 -1.11
CA ILE A 23 13.64 -3.04 0.19
C ILE A 23 15.04 -3.19 0.80
N GLU A 24 16.06 -3.37 -0.02
CA GLU A 24 17.46 -3.45 0.42
C GLU A 24 17.97 -2.10 0.92
N ARG A 25 17.46 -1.01 0.33
CA ARG A 25 17.82 0.37 0.74
C ARG A 25 17.14 0.80 2.03
N LEU A 26 16.18 0.04 2.57
CA LEU A 26 15.62 0.32 3.90
C LEU A 26 16.70 0.33 5.00
N ALA A 27 17.81 -0.36 4.80
CA ALA A 27 18.95 -0.34 5.73
C ALA A 27 19.62 1.06 5.85
N GLU A 28 19.41 1.94 4.87
CA GLU A 28 19.98 3.30 4.85
C GLU A 28 19.07 4.33 5.56
N TRP A 29 17.89 3.91 6.02
CA TRP A 29 16.93 4.81 6.64
C TRP A 29 17.30 5.14 8.09
N ASP A 30 16.87 6.31 8.54
CA ASP A 30 17.00 6.72 9.94
C ASP A 30 15.91 6.06 10.79
N PHE A 31 16.24 4.96 11.46
CA PHE A 31 15.31 4.20 12.29
C PHE A 31 14.94 4.91 13.60
N ASP A 32 15.68 5.94 14.03
CA ASP A 32 15.34 6.73 15.22
C ASP A 32 14.11 7.61 14.98
N THR A 33 13.87 7.97 13.72
CA THR A 33 12.73 8.82 13.30
C THR A 33 11.68 8.06 12.49
N THR A 34 11.83 6.75 12.29
CA THR A 34 10.93 5.92 11.50
C THR A 34 10.20 4.90 12.37
N HIS A 35 8.87 4.81 12.22
CA HIS A 35 8.01 3.85 12.92
C HIS A 35 7.31 2.95 11.92
N PHE A 36 7.52 1.64 12.03
CA PHE A 36 6.97 0.66 11.10
C PHE A 36 5.67 0.04 11.63
N ILE A 37 4.67 -0.07 10.76
CA ILE A 37 3.42 -0.80 10.98
C ILE A 37 3.37 -1.90 9.92
N VAL A 38 3.59 -3.13 10.33
CA VAL A 38 3.86 -4.25 9.43
C VAL A 38 2.83 -5.36 9.61
N ASP A 39 2.31 -5.87 8.51
CA ASP A 39 1.50 -7.09 8.51
C ASP A 39 2.34 -8.28 9.01
N ARG A 40 1.90 -8.91 10.09
CA ARG A 40 2.57 -10.08 10.68
C ARG A 40 2.76 -11.22 9.68
N LYS A 41 1.79 -11.47 8.79
CA LYS A 41 1.91 -12.51 7.77
C LYS A 41 3.04 -12.17 6.78
N VAL A 42 3.15 -10.90 6.38
CA VAL A 42 4.22 -10.43 5.48
C VAL A 42 5.58 -10.57 6.15
N SER A 43 5.70 -10.21 7.43
CA SER A 43 6.97 -10.37 8.16
C SER A 43 7.43 -11.82 8.27
N GLN A 44 6.49 -12.77 8.32
CA GLN A 44 6.78 -14.22 8.35
C GLN A 44 7.15 -14.78 6.97
N LEU A 45 6.58 -14.23 5.90
CA LEU A 45 6.86 -14.67 4.53
C LEU A 45 8.18 -14.11 3.98
N TYR A 46 8.60 -12.93 4.46
CA TYR A 46 9.78 -12.23 3.98
C TYR A 46 10.75 -11.85 5.14
N PRO A 47 11.14 -12.80 6.01
CA PRO A 47 11.94 -12.48 7.20
C PRO A 47 13.32 -11.94 6.84
N GLU A 48 13.94 -12.44 5.78
CA GLU A 48 15.27 -11.99 5.37
C GLU A 48 15.23 -10.60 4.73
N GLN A 49 14.28 -10.36 3.83
CA GLN A 49 14.11 -9.09 3.14
C GLN A 49 13.70 -7.96 4.10
N LEU A 50 12.90 -8.29 5.13
CA LEU A 50 12.43 -7.34 6.13
C LEU A 50 13.29 -7.33 7.40
N ARG A 51 14.40 -8.06 7.44
CA ARG A 51 15.23 -8.21 8.64
C ARG A 51 15.58 -6.88 9.28
N THR A 52 16.09 -5.94 8.49
CA THR A 52 16.48 -4.61 8.97
C THR A 52 15.30 -3.84 9.56
N VAL A 53 14.10 -3.96 8.94
CA VAL A 53 12.87 -3.37 9.47
C VAL A 53 12.46 -4.04 10.78
N LEU A 54 12.52 -5.38 10.85
CA LEU A 54 12.09 -6.14 12.02
C LEU A 54 13.01 -5.94 13.23
N ASP A 55 14.28 -5.61 12.99
CA ASP A 55 15.26 -5.28 14.01
C ASP A 55 15.21 -3.79 14.46
N ALA A 56 14.37 -2.97 13.79
CA ALA A 56 14.25 -1.55 14.09
C ALA A 56 13.64 -1.30 15.51
N PRO A 57 13.97 -0.19 16.17
CA PRO A 57 13.51 0.12 17.53
C PRO A 57 11.98 0.25 17.66
N SER A 58 11.29 0.61 16.58
CA SER A 58 9.86 0.87 16.56
C SER A 58 9.15 0.12 15.46
N VAL A 59 8.75 -1.12 15.74
CA VAL A 59 7.99 -1.99 14.82
C VAL A 59 6.73 -2.49 15.50
N LEU A 60 5.58 -2.16 14.93
CA LEU A 60 4.26 -2.64 15.35
C LEU A 60 3.81 -3.74 14.38
N LEU A 61 3.81 -4.99 14.84
CA LEU A 61 3.35 -6.13 14.05
C LEU A 61 1.85 -6.35 14.29
N LEU A 62 1.05 -6.23 13.24
CA LEU A 62 -0.39 -6.39 13.29
C LEU A 62 -0.87 -7.54 12.40
N ASP A 63 -1.89 -8.24 12.83
CA ASP A 63 -2.61 -9.15 11.96
C ASP A 63 -3.55 -8.33 11.07
N ALA A 64 -3.47 -8.50 9.75
CA ALA A 64 -4.31 -7.79 8.77
C ALA A 64 -5.76 -8.30 8.78
N LEU A 65 -6.42 -8.18 9.91
CA LEU A 65 -7.81 -8.58 10.12
C LEU A 65 -8.70 -7.35 10.21
N GLU A 66 -9.88 -7.44 9.60
CA GLU A 66 -10.86 -6.33 9.58
C GLU A 66 -11.22 -5.83 10.99
N LYS A 67 -11.27 -6.72 11.98
CA LYS A 67 -11.55 -6.37 13.40
C LYS A 67 -10.46 -5.47 13.99
N ASN A 68 -9.22 -5.56 13.49
CA ASN A 68 -8.09 -4.77 13.98
C ASN A 68 -8.07 -3.34 13.40
N LYS A 69 -8.94 -3.08 12.42
CA LYS A 69 -9.17 -1.76 11.81
C LYS A 69 -10.34 -1.06 12.50
N SER A 70 -10.33 -0.95 13.82
CA SER A 70 -11.40 -0.33 14.59
C SER A 70 -10.89 0.75 15.54
N LEU A 71 -11.73 1.77 15.78
CA LEU A 71 -11.38 2.90 16.65
C LEU A 71 -11.03 2.44 18.06
N GLU A 72 -11.67 1.38 18.53
CA GLU A 72 -11.46 0.81 19.87
C GLU A 72 -10.03 0.25 20.04
N ILE A 73 -9.48 -0.34 18.98
CA ILE A 73 -8.13 -0.94 19.00
C ILE A 73 -7.05 0.11 18.64
N LEU A 74 -7.42 1.14 17.90
CA LEU A 74 -6.46 2.19 17.53
C LEU A 74 -5.79 2.86 18.73
N SER A 75 -6.45 2.90 19.89
CA SER A 75 -5.87 3.42 21.13
C SER A 75 -4.58 2.69 21.51
N ASP A 76 -4.54 1.37 21.34
CA ASP A 76 -3.39 0.55 21.68
C ASP A 76 -2.21 0.83 20.72
N TYR A 77 -2.52 1.10 19.45
CA TYR A 77 -1.51 1.48 18.46
C TYR A 77 -0.94 2.88 18.73
N VAL A 78 -1.80 3.80 19.15
CA VAL A 78 -1.36 5.14 19.59
C VAL A 78 -0.48 5.03 20.83
N GLU A 79 -0.87 4.24 21.83
CA GLU A 79 -0.08 4.02 23.04
C GLU A 79 1.32 3.47 22.69
N PHE A 80 1.39 2.43 21.84
CA PHE A 80 2.65 1.90 21.34
C PHE A 80 3.54 2.99 20.72
N LEU A 81 2.99 3.81 19.82
CA LEU A 81 3.75 4.86 19.14
C LEU A 81 4.21 5.96 20.12
N VAL A 82 3.40 6.28 21.12
CA VAL A 82 3.76 7.23 22.20
C VAL A 82 4.91 6.68 23.04
N ASP A 83 4.88 5.40 23.42
CA ASP A 83 5.96 4.73 24.14
C ASP A 83 7.26 4.71 23.33
N LYS A 84 7.15 4.60 22.00
CA LYS A 84 8.26 4.74 21.05
C LYS A 84 8.65 6.20 20.77
N LYS A 85 8.09 7.16 21.52
CA LYS A 85 8.43 8.59 21.47
C LYS A 85 8.21 9.23 20.11
N ILE A 86 7.15 8.84 19.39
CA ILE A 86 6.79 9.45 18.11
C ILE A 86 6.75 10.98 18.19
N ARG A 87 7.27 11.65 17.19
CA ARG A 87 7.27 13.10 17.02
C ARG A 87 6.60 13.47 15.68
N ARG A 88 6.20 14.73 15.57
CA ARG A 88 5.57 15.24 14.35
C ARG A 88 6.50 15.17 13.11
N SER A 89 7.81 15.27 13.33
CA SER A 89 8.82 15.16 12.28
C SER A 89 9.22 13.73 11.94
N HIS A 90 8.65 12.74 12.62
CA HIS A 90 8.90 11.32 12.34
C HIS A 90 7.99 10.84 11.19
N THR A 91 8.33 9.68 10.65
CA THR A 91 7.61 9.06 9.54
C THR A 91 7.02 7.72 9.96
N LEU A 92 5.75 7.49 9.61
CA LEU A 92 5.13 6.17 9.70
C LEU A 92 5.35 5.42 8.39
N VAL A 93 5.62 4.12 8.47
CA VAL A 93 5.80 3.26 7.30
C VAL A 93 4.86 2.07 7.39
N ALA A 94 3.93 1.97 6.46
CA ALA A 94 3.04 0.82 6.33
C ALA A 94 3.67 -0.22 5.40
N ILE A 95 3.72 -1.48 5.83
CA ILE A 95 4.08 -2.64 4.99
C ILE A 95 2.94 -3.66 5.11
N GLY A 96 2.12 -3.79 4.07
CA GLY A 96 0.95 -4.67 4.09
C GLY A 96 -0.09 -4.36 3.03
N GLY A 97 -1.27 -4.96 3.15
CA GLY A 97 -2.42 -4.70 2.28
C GLY A 97 -3.26 -3.50 2.72
N GLY A 98 -4.48 -3.39 2.18
CA GLY A 98 -5.40 -2.28 2.44
C GLY A 98 -5.73 -2.03 3.92
N ILE A 99 -5.74 -3.07 4.76
CA ILE A 99 -5.96 -2.89 6.22
C ILE A 99 -4.82 -2.11 6.86
N MET A 100 -3.55 -2.43 6.51
CA MET A 100 -2.40 -1.69 7.00
C MET A 100 -2.39 -0.25 6.47
N GLN A 101 -2.79 -0.07 5.22
CA GLN A 101 -2.98 1.25 4.61
C GLN A 101 -3.98 2.09 5.40
N ASP A 102 -5.18 1.56 5.66
CA ASP A 102 -6.25 2.25 6.37
C ASP A 102 -5.82 2.66 7.79
N ILE A 103 -5.24 1.73 8.54
CA ILE A 103 -4.75 1.98 9.91
C ILE A 103 -3.68 3.07 9.90
N THR A 104 -2.65 2.92 9.06
CA THR A 104 -1.51 3.84 9.05
C THR A 104 -1.90 5.22 8.54
N SER A 105 -2.69 5.31 7.47
CA SER A 105 -3.17 6.60 6.94
C SER A 105 -4.04 7.34 7.96
N PHE A 106 -4.91 6.63 8.70
CA PHE A 106 -5.73 7.25 9.74
C PHE A 106 -4.87 7.72 10.92
N LEU A 107 -3.91 6.91 11.39
CA LEU A 107 -2.96 7.31 12.42
C LEU A 107 -2.13 8.51 11.97
N ALA A 108 -1.61 8.49 10.74
CA ALA A 108 -0.85 9.59 10.16
C ALA A 108 -1.64 10.91 10.13
N ALA A 109 -2.92 10.83 9.82
CA ALA A 109 -3.80 12.01 9.80
C ALA A 109 -4.08 12.59 11.18
N THR A 110 -4.22 11.73 12.20
CA THR A 110 -4.76 12.11 13.52
C THR A 110 -3.67 12.32 14.57
N LEU A 111 -2.57 11.59 14.52
CA LEU A 111 -1.44 11.74 15.43
C LEU A 111 -0.78 13.11 15.26
N LEU A 112 -0.60 13.82 16.38
CA LEU A 112 0.14 15.08 16.46
C LEU A 112 -0.32 16.15 15.44
N ARG A 113 -1.56 16.06 14.94
CA ARG A 113 -2.18 16.90 13.89
C ARG A 113 -1.57 16.70 12.50
N GLY A 114 -1.05 15.54 12.25
CA GLY A 114 -0.46 15.11 10.99
C GLY A 114 1.00 14.70 11.14
N VAL A 115 1.28 13.47 10.73
CA VAL A 115 2.61 12.87 10.63
C VAL A 115 2.75 12.34 9.20
N GLU A 116 3.91 12.45 8.60
CA GLU A 116 4.18 11.90 7.28
C GLU A 116 4.13 10.38 7.29
N TRP A 117 3.77 9.79 6.16
CA TRP A 117 3.77 8.35 6.04
C TRP A 117 4.13 7.85 4.64
N LEU A 118 4.66 6.63 4.58
CA LEU A 118 5.09 5.93 3.39
C LEU A 118 4.39 4.58 3.31
N PHE A 119 4.23 4.03 2.10
CA PHE A 119 3.48 2.80 1.91
C PHE A 119 4.20 1.79 1.02
N PHE A 120 4.28 0.56 1.49
CA PHE A 120 4.70 -0.63 0.77
C PHE A 120 3.50 -1.57 0.64
N PRO A 121 2.66 -1.45 -0.40
CA PRO A 121 1.53 -2.34 -0.62
C PRO A 121 2.01 -3.75 -0.97
N THR A 122 1.44 -4.77 -0.29
CA THR A 122 1.88 -6.15 -0.43
C THR A 122 0.83 -7.07 -1.06
N THR A 123 -0.35 -6.57 -1.40
CA THR A 123 -1.39 -7.32 -2.12
C THR A 123 -1.61 -6.72 -3.50
N LEU A 124 -1.99 -7.54 -4.48
CA LEU A 124 -2.28 -7.05 -5.83
C LEU A 124 -3.38 -6.00 -5.82
N LEU A 125 -4.45 -6.20 -5.03
CA LEU A 125 -5.52 -5.21 -4.88
C LEU A 125 -4.99 -3.86 -4.40
N SER A 126 -4.11 -3.86 -3.38
CA SER A 126 -3.55 -2.60 -2.88
C SER A 126 -2.58 -1.96 -3.87
N GLN A 127 -1.81 -2.74 -4.61
CA GLN A 127 -0.89 -2.23 -5.64
C GLN A 127 -1.61 -1.66 -6.85
N ALA A 128 -2.71 -2.31 -7.28
CA ALA A 128 -3.44 -1.95 -8.49
C ALA A 128 -4.46 -0.81 -8.31
N ASP A 129 -4.97 -0.60 -7.11
CA ASP A 129 -6.04 0.38 -6.87
C ASP A 129 -5.83 1.19 -5.60
N SER A 130 -5.95 0.57 -4.40
CA SER A 130 -6.13 1.34 -3.18
C SER A 130 -4.93 2.19 -2.76
N CYS A 131 -3.72 1.86 -3.20
CA CYS A 131 -2.52 2.64 -2.88
C CYS A 131 -2.53 4.02 -3.57
N ILE A 132 -3.16 4.13 -4.76
CA ILE A 132 -3.31 5.39 -5.47
C ILE A 132 -4.58 6.08 -4.96
N GLY A 133 -4.39 6.97 -4.03
CA GLY A 133 -5.49 7.68 -3.42
C GLY A 133 -5.16 8.15 -2.02
N SER A 134 -6.11 8.80 -1.40
CA SER A 134 -5.90 9.42 -0.08
C SER A 134 -6.85 8.89 0.99
N LYS A 135 -7.77 7.98 0.62
CA LYS A 135 -8.83 7.51 1.51
C LYS A 135 -8.26 6.57 2.57
N SER A 136 -8.67 6.77 3.80
CA SER A 136 -8.59 5.75 4.85
C SER A 136 -9.98 5.49 5.43
N SER A 137 -10.18 4.28 5.96
CA SER A 137 -11.45 3.93 6.57
C SER A 137 -11.25 3.08 7.81
N ILE A 138 -11.91 3.47 8.91
CA ILE A 138 -11.84 2.81 10.22
C ILE A 138 -13.25 2.46 10.68
N ASN A 139 -13.38 1.30 11.29
CA ASN A 139 -14.62 0.81 11.88
C ASN A 139 -14.85 1.43 13.27
N CYS A 140 -16.09 1.53 13.68
CA CYS A 140 -16.46 1.97 15.02
C CYS A 140 -17.73 1.25 15.48
N ARG A 141 -17.71 0.63 16.64
CA ARG A 141 -18.85 -0.06 17.29
C ARG A 141 -19.67 -0.94 16.34
N GLY A 142 -18.98 -1.77 15.56
CA GLY A 142 -19.61 -2.71 14.63
C GLY A 142 -20.04 -2.10 13.28
N THR A 143 -19.94 -0.79 13.10
CA THR A 143 -20.16 -0.13 11.81
C THR A 143 -18.85 -0.06 11.03
N LYS A 144 -18.85 -0.66 9.83
CA LYS A 144 -17.67 -0.66 8.97
C LYS A 144 -17.48 0.67 8.26
N ASN A 145 -16.21 1.10 8.14
CA ASN A 145 -15.78 2.23 7.31
C ASN A 145 -16.51 3.55 7.62
N ILE A 146 -16.93 3.76 8.85
CA ILE A 146 -17.71 4.94 9.25
C ILE A 146 -16.84 6.16 9.57
N LEU A 147 -15.59 5.94 9.93
CA LEU A 147 -14.60 6.98 10.15
C LEU A 147 -13.54 6.92 9.05
N GLY A 148 -13.01 8.06 8.67
CA GLY A 148 -11.99 8.09 7.64
C GLY A 148 -11.37 9.47 7.47
N THR A 149 -10.27 9.49 6.74
CA THR A 149 -9.55 10.70 6.38
C THR A 149 -9.17 10.66 4.92
N PHE A 150 -8.75 11.81 4.39
CA PHE A 150 -8.13 11.94 3.09
C PHE A 150 -6.67 12.34 3.29
N THR A 151 -5.78 11.35 3.43
CA THR A 151 -4.37 11.58 3.74
C THR A 151 -3.50 10.69 2.87
N PRO A 152 -3.03 11.19 1.70
CA PRO A 152 -2.16 10.43 0.82
C PRO A 152 -0.81 10.16 1.51
N PRO A 153 -0.12 9.06 1.18
CA PRO A 153 1.28 8.87 1.57
C PRO A 153 2.17 9.90 0.87
N GLN A 154 3.33 10.17 1.42
CA GLN A 154 4.35 10.97 0.72
C GLN A 154 4.95 10.19 -0.45
N LYS A 155 5.08 8.88 -0.26
CA LYS A 155 5.62 7.99 -1.29
C LYS A 155 5.07 6.58 -1.14
N ILE A 156 4.89 5.92 -2.28
CA ILE A 156 4.49 4.52 -2.40
C ILE A 156 5.62 3.77 -3.09
N TYR A 157 5.96 2.61 -2.55
CA TYR A 157 6.96 1.71 -3.13
C TYR A 157 6.28 0.44 -3.61
N LEU A 158 6.22 0.25 -4.91
CA LEU A 158 5.62 -0.93 -5.54
C LEU A 158 6.70 -1.97 -5.83
N LEU A 159 6.61 -3.11 -5.13
CA LEU A 159 7.51 -4.24 -5.27
C LEU A 159 6.74 -5.47 -5.77
N THR A 160 7.18 -6.03 -6.89
CA THR A 160 6.62 -7.28 -7.42
C THR A 160 6.94 -8.47 -6.54
N LEU A 161 8.02 -8.39 -5.76
CA LEU A 161 8.44 -9.40 -4.80
C LEU A 161 7.26 -9.91 -3.96
N PHE A 162 6.43 -9.01 -3.43
CA PHE A 162 5.32 -9.36 -2.54
C PHE A 162 4.21 -10.16 -3.22
N LEU A 163 4.12 -10.13 -4.56
CA LEU A 163 3.10 -10.88 -5.30
C LEU A 163 3.44 -12.38 -5.38
N SER A 164 4.71 -12.75 -5.24
CA SER A 164 5.18 -14.14 -5.40
C SER A 164 4.63 -15.13 -4.37
N THR A 165 4.22 -14.64 -3.19
CA THR A 165 3.67 -15.48 -2.11
C THR A 165 2.16 -15.31 -1.92
N LEU A 166 1.49 -14.54 -2.77
CA LEU A 166 0.06 -14.35 -2.67
C LEU A 166 -0.71 -15.64 -3.02
N GLU A 167 -1.70 -15.93 -2.20
CA GLU A 167 -2.64 -17.00 -2.51
C GLU A 167 -3.47 -16.64 -3.76
N MET A 168 -3.85 -17.65 -4.53
CA MET A 168 -4.63 -17.47 -5.77
C MET A 168 -5.93 -16.65 -5.55
N SER A 169 -6.56 -16.79 -4.39
CA SER A 169 -7.75 -16.01 -4.01
C SER A 169 -7.46 -14.52 -3.90
N ALA A 170 -6.30 -14.14 -3.34
CA ALA A 170 -5.87 -12.75 -3.21
C ALA A 170 -5.46 -12.16 -4.57
N LEU A 171 -4.80 -12.95 -5.43
CA LEU A 171 -4.50 -12.56 -6.80
C LEU A 171 -5.77 -12.31 -7.60
N LYS A 172 -6.74 -13.25 -7.58
CA LYS A 172 -8.04 -13.11 -8.24
C LYS A 172 -8.83 -11.88 -7.76
N SER A 173 -8.74 -11.57 -6.46
CA SER A 173 -9.37 -10.37 -5.90
C SER A 173 -8.75 -9.09 -6.49
N GLY A 174 -7.43 -9.02 -6.61
CA GLY A 174 -6.74 -7.90 -7.24
C GLY A 174 -7.08 -7.74 -8.72
N VAL A 175 -7.07 -8.85 -9.47
CA VAL A 175 -7.46 -8.84 -10.89
C VAL A 175 -8.93 -8.43 -11.07
N GLY A 176 -9.82 -8.87 -10.17
CA GLY A 176 -11.22 -8.42 -10.20
C GLY A 176 -11.37 -6.91 -10.02
N GLU A 177 -10.53 -6.30 -9.19
CA GLU A 177 -10.49 -4.84 -9.02
C GLU A 177 -9.96 -4.14 -10.29
N MET A 178 -8.88 -4.67 -10.89
CA MET A 178 -8.35 -4.16 -12.16
C MET A 178 -9.40 -4.20 -13.27
N LEU A 179 -10.09 -5.34 -13.43
CA LEU A 179 -11.19 -5.48 -14.41
C LEU A 179 -12.31 -4.46 -14.15
N LYS A 180 -12.67 -4.22 -12.89
CA LYS A 180 -13.69 -3.23 -12.53
C LYS A 180 -13.28 -1.83 -12.96
N VAL A 181 -12.05 -1.42 -12.69
CA VAL A 181 -11.56 -0.08 -13.06
C VAL A 181 -11.52 0.09 -14.56
N HIS A 182 -11.00 -0.89 -15.30
CA HIS A 182 -10.97 -0.86 -16.76
C HIS A 182 -12.38 -0.85 -17.39
N ALA A 183 -13.33 -1.59 -16.78
CA ALA A 183 -14.73 -1.56 -17.22
C ALA A 183 -15.38 -0.18 -17.04
N ILE A 184 -14.99 0.55 -15.99
CA ILE A 184 -15.47 1.93 -15.76
C ILE A 184 -14.81 2.91 -16.74
N ALA A 185 -13.54 2.71 -17.09
CA ALA A 185 -12.80 3.54 -18.05
C ALA A 185 -13.38 3.43 -19.46
N GLY A 186 -13.79 2.24 -19.89
CA GLY A 186 -14.49 2.05 -21.16
C GLY A 186 -14.28 0.69 -21.83
N PRO A 187 -15.00 0.41 -22.93
CA PRO A 187 -14.93 -0.89 -23.59
C PRO A 187 -13.54 -1.22 -24.17
N HIS A 188 -12.82 -0.22 -24.65
CA HIS A 188 -11.47 -0.40 -25.19
C HIS A 188 -10.50 -0.85 -24.11
N ASP A 189 -10.50 -0.18 -22.97
CA ASP A 189 -9.62 -0.47 -21.84
C ASP A 189 -9.95 -1.84 -21.22
N PHE A 190 -11.25 -2.15 -21.11
CA PHE A 190 -11.70 -3.47 -20.65
C PHE A 190 -11.23 -4.59 -21.59
N GLN A 191 -11.31 -4.39 -22.91
CA GLN A 191 -10.88 -5.39 -23.88
C GLN A 191 -9.36 -5.65 -23.81
N SER A 192 -8.57 -4.62 -23.54
CA SER A 192 -7.12 -4.74 -23.36
C SER A 192 -6.79 -5.71 -22.23
N ILE A 193 -7.30 -5.47 -21.02
CA ILE A 193 -7.03 -6.35 -19.89
C ILE A 193 -7.67 -7.73 -20.02
N ALA A 194 -8.85 -7.83 -20.66
CA ALA A 194 -9.55 -9.09 -20.86
C ALA A 194 -8.81 -10.04 -21.80
N THR A 195 -8.08 -9.50 -22.77
CA THR A 195 -7.27 -10.31 -23.71
C THR A 195 -6.12 -11.01 -22.98
N ASP A 196 -5.54 -10.36 -21.97
CA ASP A 196 -4.40 -10.89 -21.22
C ASP A 196 -4.84 -11.73 -20.00
N TYR A 197 -6.16 -11.83 -19.74
CA TYR A 197 -6.68 -12.48 -18.53
C TYR A 197 -6.28 -13.96 -18.42
N ASP A 198 -6.37 -14.72 -19.50
CA ASP A 198 -6.00 -16.14 -19.48
C ASP A 198 -4.48 -16.33 -19.29
N ASP A 199 -3.67 -15.43 -19.84
CA ASP A 199 -2.22 -15.42 -19.67
C ASP A 199 -1.84 -15.07 -18.23
N LEU A 200 -2.57 -14.18 -17.57
CA LEU A 200 -2.34 -13.79 -16.16
C LEU A 200 -2.45 -14.98 -15.19
N PHE A 201 -3.31 -15.98 -15.50
CA PHE A 201 -3.53 -17.12 -14.58
C PHE A 201 -2.91 -18.43 -15.08
N SER A 202 -2.59 -18.57 -16.36
CA SER A 202 -2.05 -19.79 -16.92
C SER A 202 -0.54 -19.91 -16.79
N ASN A 203 0.16 -18.80 -16.56
CA ASN A 203 1.62 -18.76 -16.52
C ASN A 203 2.14 -18.09 -15.26
N THR A 204 2.50 -18.88 -14.25
CA THR A 204 3.05 -18.41 -12.97
C THR A 204 4.35 -17.63 -13.15
N GLU A 205 5.13 -17.87 -14.23
CA GLU A 205 6.32 -17.09 -14.58
C GLU A 205 5.96 -15.71 -15.15
N VAL A 206 4.82 -15.60 -15.83
CA VAL A 206 4.31 -14.30 -16.34
C VAL A 206 3.86 -13.42 -15.18
N MET A 207 3.26 -14.00 -14.14
CA MET A 207 2.90 -13.28 -12.91
C MET A 207 4.14 -12.76 -12.16
N ALA A 208 5.24 -13.50 -12.17
CA ALA A 208 6.50 -13.08 -11.55
C ALA A 208 7.24 -12.00 -12.39
N ASN A 209 7.07 -12.00 -13.71
CA ASN A 209 7.80 -11.14 -14.65
C ASN A 209 6.99 -9.96 -15.20
N ARG A 210 5.65 -10.05 -15.21
CA ARG A 210 4.76 -8.93 -15.52
C ARG A 210 4.17 -8.41 -14.22
N ASN A 211 4.42 -7.17 -13.91
CA ASN A 211 3.72 -6.48 -12.85
C ASN A 211 2.41 -5.91 -13.44
N PRO A 212 1.26 -6.61 -13.32
CA PRO A 212 0.01 -6.11 -13.88
C PRO A 212 -0.37 -4.76 -13.26
N GLY A 213 0.01 -4.52 -12.00
CA GLY A 213 -0.15 -3.21 -11.38
C GLY A 213 0.70 -2.12 -12.04
N ARG A 214 1.90 -2.45 -12.55
CA ARG A 214 2.77 -1.50 -13.23
C ARG A 214 2.17 -1.05 -14.57
N GLU A 215 1.76 -2.00 -15.42
CA GLU A 215 1.13 -1.68 -16.71
C GLU A 215 -0.14 -0.86 -16.51
N TYR A 216 -0.99 -1.26 -15.56
CA TYR A 216 -2.20 -0.53 -15.18
C TYR A 216 -1.91 0.92 -14.72
N LEU A 217 -0.91 1.12 -13.85
CA LEU A 217 -0.55 2.45 -13.38
C LEU A 217 0.09 3.32 -14.47
N MET A 218 0.78 2.71 -15.43
CA MET A 218 1.28 3.41 -16.62
C MET A 218 0.15 3.84 -17.55
N GLU A 219 -0.88 3.00 -17.72
CA GLU A 219 -2.07 3.34 -18.47
C GLU A 219 -2.91 4.44 -17.80
N LEU A 220 -3.09 4.38 -16.47
CA LEU A 220 -3.71 5.46 -15.69
C LEU A 220 -2.99 6.80 -15.87
N ARG A 221 -1.66 6.76 -15.90
CA ARG A 221 -0.84 7.95 -16.17
C ARG A 221 -1.14 8.52 -17.54
N ALA A 222 -1.11 7.67 -18.57
CA ALA A 222 -1.40 8.10 -19.95
C ALA A 222 -2.79 8.73 -20.07
N GLN A 223 -3.79 8.17 -19.38
CA GLN A 223 -5.16 8.72 -19.35
C GLN A 223 -5.23 10.04 -18.58
N THR A 224 -4.52 10.16 -17.44
CA THR A 224 -4.51 11.40 -16.65
C THR A 224 -3.82 12.54 -17.39
N GLU A 225 -2.76 12.26 -18.15
CA GLU A 225 -2.07 13.22 -19.01
C GLU A 225 -2.96 13.66 -20.20
N GLN A 226 -3.80 12.79 -20.74
CA GLN A 226 -4.77 13.13 -21.81
C GLN A 226 -5.94 13.98 -21.33
N LEU A 227 -6.34 13.86 -20.06
CA LEU A 227 -7.42 14.68 -19.47
C LEU A 227 -6.94 16.05 -18.98
N SER A 228 -5.63 16.26 -18.95
CA SER A 228 -4.99 17.53 -18.51
C SER A 228 -4.61 18.44 -19.67
N ASN A 229 -4.82 18.01 -20.91
CA ASN A 229 -4.67 18.77 -22.15
C ASN A 229 -6.04 19.04 -22.80
#